data_268ed08a8a8c9bf9ab5f3a38e8933290
#
_entry.id   268ed08a8a8c9bf9ab5f3a38e8933290
#
_cell.length_a   1.000
_cell.length_b   1.000
_cell.length_c   1.000
_cell.angle_alpha   90.00
_cell.angle_beta   90.00
_cell.angle_gamma   90.00
#
_symmetry.space_group_name_H-M   'P 1'
#
loop_
_entity.id
_entity.type
_entity.pdbx_description
1 polymer ?
#
loop_
_entity_poly.entity_id
_entity_poly.type
_entity_poly.pdbx_seq_one_letter_code
_entity_poly.pdbx_strand_id
1 'polypeptide(L)'
;MRSKYNFTVKKSKHANKLQKARFWQYNQIMKIVIVGAGFTGIQLAKRLINGKNDVVLIDNDDEVVRHASNMLDCNVIHAEGNNLEVLENAGIKNADSLVCVTSNDEINMITCSLVDAVYPQITKIARVRNYAYYVDTTSVEKKSNNRPLYGIDFMIHPDVEAAEAIANAANHGAITDIMPFGQKHALIRVCVEKGSRLENQKLINVRRLTEIPVLIAYVENGGQTALPSGETEICAGDCLGVLLLEKDIPEFLKLCGSKVKEIKKIAIIGAGRVGTIVAEKLIEKKQNFFSRLFKKAQNSSQEFCIIDRDEKLAQAANEKFSGVKVFCADATDEAFVEEEGIGSYDLVICTTPNHELNIVMAAYFESIGVKNSIALVQNNAFGEIARRIGIEVAVPVRDTVVDSIMSHLKGKAVTGLHTVNDGSLEIMEIKIEEKSSVNGKTLREIAENGKFLVMMMQKSGTEEYFIPVGNTKIEAGDEVVLINIAAENQHVLQKFGTEQ
;
A
#
# COMPACT_ATOMS: atom_id res chain seq x y z
N MET A 1 -52.63 15.54 -9.24
CA MET A 1 -51.31 16.19 -9.34
C MET A 1 -50.55 16.39 -7.99
N ARG A 2 -51.03 15.87 -6.84
CA ARG A 2 -50.34 16.05 -5.52
C ARG A 2 -49.45 14.88 -5.07
N SER A 3 -49.43 13.75 -5.79
CA SER A 3 -48.71 12.54 -5.36
C SER A 3 -47.23 12.44 -5.88
N LYS A 4 -46.88 13.12 -6.98
CA LYS A 4 -45.54 13.08 -7.57
C LYS A 4 -44.52 13.99 -6.87
N TYR A 5 -44.94 15.05 -6.21
CA TYR A 5 -44.03 15.99 -5.53
C TYR A 5 -43.51 15.49 -4.18
N ASN A 6 -44.26 14.63 -3.49
CA ASN A 6 -43.83 14.08 -2.19
C ASN A 6 -42.76 12.97 -2.29
N PHE A 7 -42.63 12.33 -3.46
CA PHE A 7 -41.64 11.25 -3.64
C PHE A 7 -40.24 11.80 -3.96
N THR A 8 -40.19 12.95 -4.66
CA THR A 8 -38.91 13.58 -5.03
C THR A 8 -38.27 14.28 -3.82
N VAL A 9 -39.06 14.90 -2.95
CA VAL A 9 -38.57 15.54 -1.72
C VAL A 9 -38.09 14.52 -0.68
N LYS A 10 -38.73 13.33 -0.57
CA LYS A 10 -38.28 12.27 0.31
C LYS A 10 -36.96 11.61 -0.17
N LYS A 11 -36.76 11.41 -1.49
CA LYS A 11 -35.52 10.90 -2.05
C LYS A 11 -34.35 11.88 -1.86
N SER A 12 -34.58 13.19 -2.01
CA SER A 12 -33.53 14.20 -1.79
C SER A 12 -33.13 14.31 -0.31
N LYS A 13 -34.11 14.20 0.61
CA LYS A 13 -33.84 14.21 2.07
C LYS A 13 -33.10 12.91 2.54
N HIS A 14 -33.37 11.75 1.93
CA HIS A 14 -32.68 10.52 2.25
C HIS A 14 -31.25 10.51 1.65
N ALA A 15 -31.07 10.99 0.43
CA ALA A 15 -29.77 11.18 -0.20
C ALA A 15 -28.92 12.19 0.59
N ASN A 16 -29.50 13.33 1.00
CA ASN A 16 -28.82 14.31 1.87
C ASN A 16 -28.48 13.77 3.26
N LYS A 17 -29.33 12.89 3.83
CA LYS A 17 -29.05 12.28 5.14
C LYS A 17 -27.93 11.23 5.07
N LEU A 18 -27.88 10.47 3.98
CA LEU A 18 -26.78 9.54 3.69
C LEU A 18 -25.49 10.28 3.30
N GLN A 19 -25.61 11.40 2.60
CA GLN A 19 -24.47 12.26 2.24
C GLN A 19 -23.91 13.01 3.46
N LYS A 20 -24.78 13.51 4.35
CA LYS A 20 -24.36 14.05 5.65
C LYS A 20 -23.70 12.98 6.55
N ALA A 21 -24.25 11.77 6.61
CA ALA A 21 -23.64 10.68 7.36
C ALA A 21 -22.25 10.31 6.81
N ARG A 22 -22.02 10.39 5.49
CA ARG A 22 -20.70 10.19 4.87
C ARG A 22 -19.70 11.30 5.19
N PHE A 23 -20.15 12.55 5.27
CA PHE A 23 -19.28 13.70 5.57
C PHE A 23 -18.81 13.71 7.04
N TRP A 24 -19.65 13.30 8.00
CA TRP A 24 -19.29 13.16 9.42
C TRP A 24 -18.28 12.03 9.69
N GLN A 25 -18.18 11.05 8.78
CA GLN A 25 -17.20 9.97 8.90
C GLN A 25 -15.76 10.42 8.63
N TYR A 26 -15.53 11.57 8.01
CA TYR A 26 -14.18 12.08 7.66
C TYR A 26 -13.41 12.68 8.85
N ASN A 27 -14.10 13.08 9.90
CA ASN A 27 -13.49 13.68 11.11
C ASN A 27 -13.71 12.81 12.36
N GLN A 28 -14.20 11.60 12.20
CA GLN A 28 -14.47 10.74 13.34
C GLN A 28 -13.19 10.01 13.72
N ILE A 29 -12.69 10.28 14.94
CA ILE A 29 -11.74 9.41 15.64
C ILE A 29 -12.32 8.01 15.57
N MET A 30 -11.68 7.12 14.80
CA MET A 30 -12.15 5.73 14.71
C MET A 30 -11.90 5.04 16.04
N LYS A 31 -12.89 4.31 16.50
CA LYS A 31 -12.77 3.44 17.64
C LYS A 31 -12.50 2.02 17.16
N ILE A 32 -11.33 1.51 17.49
CA ILE A 32 -10.87 0.20 17.04
C ILE A 32 -10.59 -0.70 18.24
N VAL A 33 -11.20 -1.88 18.24
CA VAL A 33 -10.88 -2.94 19.20
C VAL A 33 -9.92 -3.93 18.51
N ILE A 34 -8.77 -4.17 19.14
CA ILE A 34 -7.75 -5.09 18.65
C ILE A 34 -7.66 -6.27 19.62
N VAL A 35 -7.76 -7.49 19.11
CA VAL A 35 -7.58 -8.73 19.87
C VAL A 35 -6.25 -9.36 19.45
N GLY A 36 -5.33 -9.45 20.42
CA GLY A 36 -3.95 -9.87 20.25
C GLY A 36 -2.96 -8.70 20.40
N ALA A 37 -2.20 -8.67 21.49
CA ALA A 37 -1.19 -7.66 21.80
C ALA A 37 0.25 -8.14 21.49
N GLY A 38 0.39 -9.11 20.61
CA GLY A 38 1.70 -9.51 20.05
C GLY A 38 2.28 -8.41 19.15
N PHE A 39 3.38 -8.72 18.45
CA PHE A 39 4.09 -7.77 17.59
C PHE A 39 3.14 -7.01 16.63
N THR A 40 2.28 -7.71 15.90
CA THR A 40 1.36 -7.10 14.93
C THR A 40 0.36 -6.17 15.61
N GLY A 41 -0.24 -6.59 16.74
CA GLY A 41 -1.22 -5.79 17.48
C GLY A 41 -0.60 -4.53 18.06
N ILE A 42 0.58 -4.61 18.68
CA ILE A 42 1.32 -3.45 19.20
C ILE A 42 1.67 -2.45 18.09
N GLN A 43 2.22 -2.93 16.95
CA GLN A 43 2.59 -2.04 15.85
C GLN A 43 1.36 -1.39 15.21
N LEU A 44 0.27 -2.14 15.06
CA LEU A 44 -0.99 -1.61 14.57
C LEU A 44 -1.55 -0.54 15.54
N ALA A 45 -1.63 -0.87 16.83
CA ALA A 45 -2.10 0.06 17.85
C ALA A 45 -1.26 1.36 17.86
N LYS A 46 0.08 1.24 17.82
CA LYS A 46 0.99 2.40 17.76
C LYS A 46 0.70 3.31 16.55
N ARG A 47 0.51 2.74 15.36
CA ARG A 47 0.18 3.51 14.15
C ARG A 47 -1.19 4.18 14.25
N LEU A 48 -2.19 3.48 14.80
CA LEU A 48 -3.54 4.01 14.99
C LEU A 48 -3.58 5.15 16.01
N ILE A 49 -2.87 5.00 17.13
CA ILE A 49 -2.76 6.03 18.19
C ILE A 49 -2.06 7.28 17.64
N ASN A 50 -0.97 7.11 16.88
CA ASN A 50 -0.30 8.22 16.20
C ASN A 50 -1.24 8.95 15.23
N GLY A 51 -2.16 8.22 14.59
CA GLY A 51 -3.27 8.76 13.78
C GLY A 51 -4.44 9.32 14.61
N LYS A 52 -4.28 9.48 15.94
CA LYS A 52 -5.30 10.01 16.88
C LYS A 52 -6.60 9.19 16.94
N ASN A 53 -6.55 7.88 16.67
CA ASN A 53 -7.68 6.99 16.83
C ASN A 53 -7.79 6.48 18.27
N ASP A 54 -9.02 6.13 18.68
CA ASP A 54 -9.33 5.51 19.97
C ASP A 54 -9.12 4.00 19.84
N VAL A 55 -8.14 3.46 20.57
CA VAL A 55 -7.73 2.05 20.45
C VAL A 55 -7.90 1.36 21.80
N VAL A 56 -8.53 0.19 21.77
CA VAL A 56 -8.57 -0.75 22.89
C VAL A 56 -7.90 -2.04 22.47
N LEU A 57 -6.93 -2.50 23.24
CA LEU A 57 -6.14 -3.70 22.98
C LEU A 57 -6.49 -4.79 23.99
N ILE A 58 -6.72 -6.02 23.56
CA ILE A 58 -7.07 -7.16 24.44
C ILE A 58 -6.07 -8.29 24.20
N ASP A 59 -5.53 -8.85 25.27
CA ASP A 59 -4.71 -10.07 25.22
C ASP A 59 -4.91 -10.91 26.49
N ASN A 60 -4.73 -12.22 26.41
CA ASN A 60 -4.84 -13.13 27.53
C ASN A 60 -3.51 -13.42 28.25
N ASP A 61 -2.40 -12.90 27.74
CA ASP A 61 -1.07 -13.05 28.34
C ASP A 61 -0.72 -11.81 29.18
N ASP A 62 -0.54 -12.02 30.47
CA ASP A 62 -0.27 -10.95 31.45
C ASP A 62 1.06 -10.21 31.17
N GLU A 63 2.11 -10.90 30.72
CA GLU A 63 3.40 -10.26 30.37
C GLU A 63 3.27 -9.38 29.13
N VAL A 64 2.54 -9.87 28.13
CA VAL A 64 2.26 -9.14 26.88
C VAL A 64 1.41 -7.89 27.17
N VAL A 65 0.38 -8.02 28.03
CA VAL A 65 -0.48 -6.89 28.46
C VAL A 65 0.34 -5.83 29.19
N ARG A 66 1.20 -6.22 30.14
CA ARG A 66 2.07 -5.28 30.86
C ARG A 66 3.02 -4.57 29.92
N HIS A 67 3.62 -5.30 28.98
CA HIS A 67 4.51 -4.71 27.99
C HIS A 67 3.77 -3.70 27.11
N ALA A 68 2.60 -4.05 26.59
CA ALA A 68 1.78 -3.17 25.76
C ALA A 68 1.33 -1.91 26.52
N SER A 69 0.89 -2.06 27.79
CA SER A 69 0.47 -0.94 28.65
C SER A 69 1.60 0.05 28.94
N ASN A 70 2.86 -0.43 28.99
CA ASN A 70 4.01 0.44 29.19
C ASN A 70 4.45 1.18 27.92
N MET A 71 4.10 0.66 26.75
CA MET A 71 4.55 1.19 25.45
C MET A 71 3.52 2.07 24.75
N LEU A 72 2.25 1.90 25.06
CA LEU A 72 1.15 2.48 24.29
C LEU A 72 0.26 3.35 25.19
N ASP A 73 -0.14 4.49 24.67
CA ASP A 73 -1.13 5.36 25.30
C ASP A 73 -2.55 4.95 24.87
N CYS A 74 -2.97 3.76 25.30
CA CYS A 74 -4.32 3.24 25.05
C CYS A 74 -4.77 2.31 26.17
N ASN A 75 -6.06 1.95 26.16
CA ASN A 75 -6.59 0.97 27.10
C ASN A 75 -6.16 -0.44 26.69
N VAL A 76 -5.47 -1.16 27.59
CA VAL A 76 -5.06 -2.56 27.39
C VAL A 76 -5.75 -3.43 28.43
N ILE A 77 -6.48 -4.45 27.98
CA ILE A 77 -7.32 -5.33 28.80
C ILE A 77 -6.71 -6.72 28.84
N HIS A 78 -6.45 -7.25 30.04
CA HIS A 78 -6.05 -8.63 30.25
C HIS A 78 -7.28 -9.53 30.30
N ALA A 79 -7.62 -10.19 29.18
CA ALA A 79 -8.78 -11.07 29.09
C ALA A 79 -8.74 -11.94 27.82
N GLU A 80 -9.60 -12.97 27.76
CA GLU A 80 -9.86 -13.75 26.56
C GLU A 80 -10.69 -12.96 25.54
N GLY A 81 -10.10 -12.64 24.37
CA GLY A 81 -10.73 -11.82 23.35
C GLY A 81 -11.89 -12.47 22.60
N ASN A 82 -12.10 -13.80 22.72
CA ASN A 82 -13.21 -14.54 22.14
C ASN A 82 -14.45 -14.60 23.06
N ASN A 83 -14.51 -13.72 24.06
CA ASN A 83 -15.62 -13.58 24.98
C ASN A 83 -16.41 -12.30 24.66
N LEU A 84 -17.72 -12.44 24.38
CA LEU A 84 -18.56 -11.30 23.99
C LEU A 84 -18.67 -10.25 25.11
N GLU A 85 -18.79 -10.66 26.37
CA GLU A 85 -18.86 -9.74 27.52
C GLU A 85 -17.57 -8.90 27.63
N VAL A 86 -16.40 -9.51 27.42
CA VAL A 86 -15.11 -8.81 27.38
C VAL A 86 -15.08 -7.78 26.24
N LEU A 87 -15.56 -8.17 25.05
CA LEU A 87 -15.64 -7.28 23.90
C LEU A 87 -16.60 -6.11 24.14
N GLU A 88 -17.74 -6.38 24.80
CA GLU A 88 -18.70 -5.33 25.18
C GLU A 88 -18.09 -4.35 26.20
N ASN A 89 -17.37 -4.84 27.19
CA ASN A 89 -16.64 -4.05 28.17
C ASN A 89 -15.51 -3.23 27.51
N ALA A 90 -14.89 -3.76 26.47
CA ALA A 90 -13.93 -3.04 25.62
C ALA A 90 -14.61 -1.98 24.71
N GLY A 91 -15.94 -1.92 24.71
CA GLY A 91 -16.72 -0.94 23.98
C GLY A 91 -16.97 -1.29 22.51
N ILE A 92 -16.97 -2.58 22.15
CA ILE A 92 -17.20 -3.07 20.77
C ILE A 92 -18.50 -2.52 20.17
N LYS A 93 -19.56 -2.36 20.97
CA LYS A 93 -20.85 -1.82 20.53
C LYS A 93 -20.76 -0.49 19.77
N ASN A 94 -19.78 0.34 20.14
CA ASN A 94 -19.56 1.66 19.57
C ASN A 94 -18.27 1.72 18.74
N ALA A 95 -17.66 0.57 18.44
CA ALA A 95 -16.46 0.50 17.62
C ALA A 95 -16.82 0.57 16.12
N ASP A 96 -15.92 1.15 15.35
CA ASP A 96 -15.98 1.14 13.89
C ASP A 96 -15.43 -0.16 13.31
N SER A 97 -14.42 -0.73 13.99
CA SER A 97 -13.75 -1.93 13.52
C SER A 97 -13.26 -2.83 14.66
N LEU A 98 -13.26 -4.12 14.38
CA LEU A 98 -12.61 -5.17 15.15
C LEU A 98 -11.46 -5.75 14.34
N VAL A 99 -10.28 -5.88 14.94
CA VAL A 99 -9.11 -6.48 14.32
C VAL A 99 -8.59 -7.62 15.20
N CYS A 100 -8.62 -8.85 14.68
CA CYS A 100 -8.15 -10.04 15.39
C CYS A 100 -6.82 -10.51 14.81
N VAL A 101 -5.76 -10.41 15.60
CA VAL A 101 -4.37 -10.70 15.20
C VAL A 101 -3.61 -11.58 16.20
N THR A 102 -4.35 -12.40 16.96
CA THR A 102 -3.73 -13.36 17.90
C THR A 102 -2.93 -14.42 17.16
N SER A 103 -2.14 -15.21 17.87
CA SER A 103 -1.39 -16.32 17.27
C SER A 103 -2.26 -17.53 16.84
N ASN A 104 -3.54 -17.53 17.17
CA ASN A 104 -4.48 -18.62 16.88
C ASN A 104 -5.54 -18.16 15.88
N ASP A 105 -5.57 -18.81 14.70
CA ASP A 105 -6.48 -18.46 13.60
C ASP A 105 -7.94 -18.73 13.96
N GLU A 106 -8.21 -19.83 14.67
CA GLU A 106 -9.56 -20.19 15.10
C GLU A 106 -10.14 -19.14 16.06
N ILE A 107 -9.32 -18.64 17.02
CA ILE A 107 -9.73 -17.56 17.92
C ILE A 107 -10.02 -16.29 17.10
N ASN A 108 -9.16 -15.92 16.16
CA ASN A 108 -9.37 -14.75 15.32
C ASN A 108 -10.69 -14.85 14.53
N MET A 109 -10.96 -16.00 13.93
CA MET A 109 -12.17 -16.25 13.14
C MET A 109 -13.42 -16.31 14.00
N ILE A 110 -13.38 -17.02 15.14
CA ILE A 110 -14.53 -17.14 16.06
C ILE A 110 -14.88 -15.78 16.66
N THR A 111 -13.89 -14.99 17.07
CA THR A 111 -14.12 -13.64 17.61
C THR A 111 -14.82 -12.74 16.60
N CYS A 112 -14.38 -12.74 15.34
CA CYS A 112 -15.06 -12.02 14.26
C CYS A 112 -16.50 -12.52 14.06
N SER A 113 -16.72 -13.84 14.06
CA SER A 113 -18.05 -14.42 13.89
C SER A 113 -19.01 -14.09 15.03
N LEU A 114 -18.52 -14.05 16.29
CA LEU A 114 -19.30 -13.62 17.44
C LEU A 114 -19.76 -12.16 17.29
N VAL A 115 -18.85 -11.28 16.89
CA VAL A 115 -19.18 -9.85 16.69
C VAL A 115 -20.11 -9.67 15.50
N ASP A 116 -19.94 -10.42 14.41
CA ASP A 116 -20.86 -10.35 13.27
C ASP A 116 -22.28 -10.74 13.61
N ALA A 117 -22.44 -11.74 14.47
CA ALA A 117 -23.77 -12.22 14.91
C ALA A 117 -24.54 -11.16 15.71
N VAL A 118 -23.86 -10.30 16.48
CA VAL A 118 -24.49 -9.32 17.38
C VAL A 118 -24.37 -7.89 16.83
N TYR A 119 -23.25 -7.56 16.22
CA TYR A 119 -22.89 -6.22 15.71
C TYR A 119 -22.44 -6.28 14.24
N PRO A 120 -23.30 -6.68 13.29
CA PRO A 120 -22.93 -6.93 11.90
C PRO A 120 -22.41 -5.68 11.15
N GLN A 121 -22.69 -4.49 11.67
CA GLN A 121 -22.27 -3.21 11.07
C GLN A 121 -20.79 -2.90 11.28
N ILE A 122 -20.12 -3.54 12.26
CA ILE A 122 -18.71 -3.33 12.58
C ILE A 122 -17.87 -4.00 11.50
N THR A 123 -16.82 -3.34 11.02
CA THR A 123 -15.86 -3.97 10.11
C THR A 123 -14.98 -4.96 10.86
N LYS A 124 -14.90 -6.19 10.37
CA LYS A 124 -14.15 -7.29 11.00
C LYS A 124 -12.98 -7.70 10.12
N ILE A 125 -11.77 -7.60 10.67
CA ILE A 125 -10.52 -7.99 10.02
C ILE A 125 -9.88 -9.10 10.83
N ALA A 126 -9.55 -10.22 10.20
CA ALA A 126 -8.89 -11.36 10.85
C ALA A 126 -7.56 -11.70 10.16
N ARG A 127 -6.49 -11.83 10.97
CA ARG A 127 -5.28 -12.49 10.50
C ARG A 127 -5.47 -13.99 10.49
N VAL A 128 -5.27 -14.63 9.33
CA VAL A 128 -5.41 -16.06 9.10
C VAL A 128 -4.12 -16.58 8.47
N ARG A 129 -3.35 -17.41 9.20
CA ARG A 129 -2.06 -17.95 8.76
C ARG A 129 -2.19 -19.32 8.08
N ASN A 130 -3.23 -20.08 8.46
CA ASN A 130 -3.51 -21.34 7.80
C ASN A 130 -4.18 -21.09 6.46
N TYR A 131 -3.46 -21.34 5.38
CA TYR A 131 -3.95 -21.11 4.02
C TYR A 131 -5.21 -21.95 3.70
N ALA A 132 -5.44 -23.06 4.39
CA ALA A 132 -6.66 -23.85 4.21
C ALA A 132 -7.92 -23.12 4.70
N TYR A 133 -7.78 -22.16 5.61
CA TYR A 133 -8.88 -21.30 6.09
C TYR A 133 -8.99 -19.98 5.30
N TYR A 134 -7.90 -19.60 4.61
CA TYR A 134 -7.84 -18.35 3.89
C TYR A 134 -8.74 -18.36 2.66
N VAL A 135 -9.54 -17.32 2.53
CA VAL A 135 -10.36 -17.05 1.33
C VAL A 135 -10.10 -15.60 0.93
N ASP A 136 -9.75 -15.40 -0.33
CA ASP A 136 -9.69 -14.07 -0.90
C ASP A 136 -11.11 -13.48 -0.98
N THR A 137 -11.44 -12.66 0.01
CA THR A 137 -12.76 -12.05 0.15
C THR A 137 -13.06 -11.07 -0.97
N THR A 138 -12.04 -10.47 -1.60
CA THR A 138 -12.21 -9.55 -2.73
C THR A 138 -12.72 -10.23 -3.99
N SER A 139 -12.40 -11.53 -4.16
CA SER A 139 -12.87 -12.35 -5.29
C SER A 139 -14.26 -12.96 -5.06
N VAL A 140 -14.65 -13.17 -3.80
CA VAL A 140 -15.92 -13.80 -3.42
C VAL A 140 -17.09 -12.82 -3.46
N GLU A 141 -16.88 -11.53 -3.18
CA GLU A 141 -17.92 -10.49 -3.26
C GLU A 141 -18.61 -10.41 -4.63
N LYS A 142 -17.94 -10.83 -5.69
CA LYS A 142 -18.50 -10.85 -7.05
C LYS A 142 -19.46 -12.03 -7.31
N LYS A 143 -19.47 -13.05 -6.46
CA LYS A 143 -20.20 -14.30 -6.70
C LYS A 143 -21.34 -14.58 -5.71
N SER A 144 -21.40 -13.92 -4.57
CA SER A 144 -22.47 -14.13 -3.59
C SER A 144 -23.14 -12.83 -3.19
N ASN A 145 -24.47 -12.81 -3.31
CA ASN A 145 -25.30 -11.66 -2.93
C ASN A 145 -25.45 -11.46 -1.41
N ASN A 146 -24.73 -12.19 -0.56
CA ASN A 146 -24.94 -12.12 0.88
C ASN A 146 -23.67 -12.49 1.68
N ARG A 147 -23.48 -11.86 2.78
CA ARG A 147 -22.59 -12.04 3.94
C ARG A 147 -21.17 -12.55 3.67
N PRO A 148 -20.16 -11.88 4.25
CA PRO A 148 -18.77 -12.35 4.23
C PRO A 148 -18.67 -13.74 4.90
N LEU A 149 -17.74 -14.57 4.44
CA LEU A 149 -17.47 -15.89 5.00
C LEU A 149 -17.10 -15.76 6.49
N TYR A 150 -17.75 -16.51 7.35
CA TYR A 150 -17.60 -16.44 8.82
C TYR A 150 -17.83 -15.06 9.43
N GLY A 151 -18.53 -14.14 8.74
CA GLY A 151 -18.71 -12.77 9.19
C GLY A 151 -17.41 -11.93 9.17
N ILE A 152 -16.38 -12.35 8.44
CA ILE A 152 -15.10 -11.66 8.34
C ILE A 152 -15.10 -10.85 7.05
N ASP A 153 -14.99 -9.51 7.18
CA ASP A 153 -14.98 -8.63 6.02
C ASP A 153 -13.65 -8.75 5.25
N PHE A 154 -12.53 -8.86 5.98
CA PHE A 154 -11.19 -9.00 5.37
C PHE A 154 -10.36 -10.06 6.10
N MET A 155 -9.87 -11.03 5.36
CA MET A 155 -8.88 -12.01 5.83
C MET A 155 -7.49 -11.61 5.36
N ILE A 156 -6.55 -11.47 6.28
CA ILE A 156 -5.16 -11.09 6.00
C ILE A 156 -4.26 -12.30 6.20
N HIS A 157 -3.59 -12.74 5.14
CA HIS A 157 -2.64 -13.85 5.18
C HIS A 157 -1.21 -13.32 5.02
N PRO A 158 -0.31 -13.49 6.01
CA PRO A 158 1.05 -12.91 5.97
C PRO A 158 1.84 -13.24 4.70
N ASP A 159 1.80 -14.50 4.26
CA ASP A 159 2.55 -14.93 3.07
C ASP A 159 1.97 -14.34 1.77
N VAL A 160 0.66 -14.11 1.71
CA VAL A 160 0.00 -13.48 0.56
C VAL A 160 0.38 -12.00 0.48
N GLU A 161 0.31 -11.29 1.62
CA GLU A 161 0.69 -9.88 1.70
C GLU A 161 2.17 -9.66 1.34
N ALA A 162 3.05 -10.51 1.89
CA ALA A 162 4.48 -10.45 1.58
C ALA A 162 4.74 -10.75 0.09
N ALA A 163 4.09 -11.78 -0.46
CA ALA A 163 4.23 -12.12 -1.88
C ALA A 163 3.70 -11.01 -2.79
N GLU A 164 2.64 -10.31 -2.38
CA GLU A 164 2.09 -9.17 -3.10
C GLU A 164 3.07 -7.99 -3.11
N ALA A 165 3.65 -7.67 -1.96
CA ALA A 165 4.68 -6.64 -1.84
C ALA A 165 5.92 -6.96 -2.68
N ILE A 166 6.40 -8.22 -2.65
CA ILE A 166 7.53 -8.68 -3.48
C ILE A 166 7.19 -8.57 -4.97
N ALA A 167 6.03 -9.08 -5.40
CA ALA A 167 5.64 -9.04 -6.81
C ALA A 167 5.47 -7.59 -7.31
N ASN A 168 4.97 -6.70 -6.48
CA ASN A 168 4.90 -5.28 -6.78
C ASN A 168 6.31 -4.68 -6.93
N ALA A 169 7.23 -4.93 -6.01
CA ALA A 169 8.62 -4.47 -6.10
C ALA A 169 9.33 -5.02 -7.35
N ALA A 170 9.19 -6.32 -7.64
CA ALA A 170 9.80 -6.96 -8.81
C ALA A 170 9.29 -6.41 -10.15
N ASN A 171 8.04 -6.00 -10.22
CA ASN A 171 7.44 -5.45 -11.45
C ASN A 171 7.92 -4.04 -11.77
N HIS A 172 8.47 -3.31 -10.82
CA HIS A 172 8.68 -1.88 -10.94
C HIS A 172 10.15 -1.46 -11.17
N GLY A 173 11.13 -2.39 -11.01
CA GLY A 173 12.55 -2.13 -11.27
C GLY A 173 13.07 -0.86 -10.56
N ALA A 174 13.43 0.17 -11.33
CA ALA A 174 13.90 1.46 -10.80
C ALA A 174 12.81 2.29 -10.09
N ILE A 175 11.55 1.83 -10.12
CA ILE A 175 10.41 2.48 -9.46
C ILE A 175 10.15 1.73 -8.17
N THR A 176 10.44 2.38 -7.05
CA THR A 176 10.31 1.76 -5.72
C THR A 176 8.88 1.70 -5.20
N ASP A 177 7.98 2.52 -5.79
CA ASP A 177 6.56 2.51 -5.44
C ASP A 177 5.72 3.06 -6.60
N ILE A 178 4.57 2.43 -6.89
CA ILE A 178 3.57 2.94 -7.84
C ILE A 178 2.19 2.89 -7.22
N MET A 179 1.55 4.04 -7.18
CA MET A 179 0.18 4.19 -6.74
C MET A 179 -0.67 4.64 -7.93
N PRO A 180 -1.60 3.80 -8.43
CA PRO A 180 -2.48 4.21 -9.52
C PRO A 180 -3.51 5.24 -9.05
N PHE A 181 -3.77 6.25 -9.90
CA PHE A 181 -4.80 7.26 -9.70
C PHE A 181 -5.74 7.31 -10.91
N GLY A 182 -7.04 7.13 -10.65
CA GLY A 182 -8.02 7.06 -11.71
C GLY A 182 -7.70 5.95 -12.72
N GLN A 183 -8.00 6.19 -14.01
CA GLN A 183 -7.83 5.16 -15.04
C GLN A 183 -6.49 5.22 -15.78
N LYS A 184 -5.73 6.32 -15.69
CA LYS A 184 -4.59 6.58 -16.59
C LYS A 184 -3.36 7.18 -15.90
N HIS A 185 -3.48 7.69 -14.68
CA HIS A 185 -2.40 8.34 -13.95
C HIS A 185 -1.81 7.42 -12.89
N ALA A 186 -0.54 7.64 -12.57
CA ALA A 186 0.12 6.99 -11.46
C ALA A 186 1.01 7.99 -10.71
N LEU A 187 1.04 7.88 -9.38
CA LEU A 187 2.07 8.48 -8.56
C LEU A 187 3.20 7.45 -8.42
N ILE A 188 4.37 7.78 -8.91
CA ILE A 188 5.56 6.92 -8.84
C ILE A 188 6.58 7.54 -7.90
N ARG A 189 7.33 6.70 -7.17
CA ARG A 189 8.51 7.08 -6.44
C ARG A 189 9.75 6.69 -7.25
N VAL A 190 10.58 7.67 -7.60
CA VAL A 190 11.80 7.47 -8.41
C VAL A 190 12.93 8.29 -7.84
N CYS A 191 14.13 7.70 -7.73
CA CYS A 191 15.32 8.40 -7.25
C CYS A 191 16.13 8.99 -8.42
N VAL A 192 16.74 10.13 -8.17
CA VAL A 192 17.51 10.89 -9.14
C VAL A 192 18.96 10.38 -9.15
N GLU A 193 19.41 9.87 -10.26
CA GLU A 193 20.78 9.37 -10.40
C GLU A 193 21.77 10.50 -10.65
N LYS A 194 23.01 10.31 -10.20
CA LYS A 194 24.12 11.25 -10.47
C LYS A 194 24.36 11.36 -11.97
N GLY A 195 24.51 12.58 -12.46
CA GLY A 195 24.68 12.88 -13.88
C GLY A 195 23.38 12.89 -14.67
N SER A 196 22.23 12.77 -14.02
CA SER A 196 20.92 12.88 -14.68
C SER A 196 20.61 14.31 -15.12
N ARG A 197 19.64 14.45 -16.03
CA ARG A 197 19.20 15.78 -16.50
C ARG A 197 18.45 16.58 -15.43
N LEU A 198 17.96 15.94 -14.37
CA LEU A 198 17.27 16.56 -13.25
C LEU A 198 18.22 17.01 -12.14
N GLU A 199 19.44 16.47 -12.08
CA GLU A 199 20.42 16.86 -11.06
C GLU A 199 20.71 18.36 -11.12
N ASN A 200 20.72 19.02 -9.96
CA ASN A 200 20.94 20.47 -9.78
C ASN A 200 19.92 21.36 -10.51
N GLN A 201 18.73 20.83 -10.82
CA GLN A 201 17.65 21.62 -11.40
C GLN A 201 16.65 22.06 -10.33
N LYS A 202 16.15 23.30 -10.45
CA LYS A 202 14.97 23.73 -9.68
C LYS A 202 13.70 23.15 -10.28
N LEU A 203 12.72 22.79 -9.45
CA LEU A 203 11.47 22.19 -9.91
C LEU A 203 10.72 23.05 -10.94
N ILE A 204 10.78 24.36 -10.83
CA ILE A 204 10.19 25.29 -11.81
C ILE A 204 10.72 25.06 -13.24
N ASN A 205 11.95 24.56 -13.36
CA ASN A 205 12.60 24.30 -14.65
C ASN A 205 12.29 22.92 -15.23
N VAL A 206 11.75 21.99 -14.44
CA VAL A 206 11.45 20.61 -14.91
C VAL A 206 10.51 20.64 -16.11
N ARG A 207 9.54 21.54 -16.14
CA ARG A 207 8.63 21.73 -17.29
C ARG A 207 9.31 22.17 -18.58
N ARG A 208 10.55 22.66 -18.51
CA ARG A 208 11.36 23.02 -19.70
C ARG A 208 12.20 21.87 -20.21
N LEU A 209 12.37 20.84 -19.38
CA LEU A 209 13.17 19.64 -19.71
C LEU A 209 12.35 18.53 -20.35
N THR A 210 11.03 18.63 -20.26
CA THR A 210 10.10 17.62 -20.80
C THR A 210 8.78 18.26 -21.20
N GLU A 211 8.17 17.70 -22.25
CA GLU A 211 6.81 18.03 -22.69
C GLU A 211 5.73 17.20 -21.96
N ILE A 212 6.16 16.22 -21.17
CA ILE A 212 5.27 15.35 -20.41
C ILE A 212 4.55 16.16 -19.32
N PRO A 213 3.23 16.07 -19.19
CA PRO A 213 2.50 16.62 -18.07
C PRO A 213 2.89 15.89 -16.78
N VAL A 214 3.74 16.49 -15.97
CA VAL A 214 4.20 15.92 -14.69
C VAL A 214 3.96 16.88 -13.54
N LEU A 215 3.68 16.31 -12.36
CA LEU A 215 3.66 17.03 -11.09
C LEU A 215 4.56 16.29 -10.10
N ILE A 216 5.56 16.96 -9.56
CA ILE A 216 6.35 16.44 -8.46
C ILE A 216 5.59 16.76 -7.17
N ALA A 217 5.03 15.71 -6.55
CA ALA A 217 4.15 15.81 -5.41
C ALA A 217 4.92 15.93 -4.09
N TYR A 218 6.07 15.26 -3.98
CA TYR A 218 6.96 15.34 -2.82
C TYR A 218 8.42 15.07 -3.23
N VAL A 219 9.33 15.51 -2.37
CA VAL A 219 10.77 15.22 -2.46
C VAL A 219 11.21 14.59 -1.15
N GLU A 220 11.97 13.50 -1.24
CA GLU A 220 12.57 12.81 -0.11
C GLU A 220 14.10 12.93 -0.21
N ASN A 221 14.72 13.44 0.84
CA ASN A 221 16.16 13.57 0.97
C ASN A 221 16.60 13.06 2.35
N GLY A 222 17.53 12.11 2.40
CA GLY A 222 18.07 11.59 3.65
C GLY A 222 17.02 11.03 4.62
N GLY A 223 15.90 10.48 4.10
CA GLY A 223 14.79 9.95 4.90
C GLY A 223 13.80 11.02 5.38
N GLN A 224 13.98 12.29 5.03
CA GLN A 224 13.01 13.35 5.28
C GLN A 224 12.19 13.63 4.03
N THR A 225 10.88 13.66 4.17
CA THR A 225 9.95 13.94 3.08
C THR A 225 9.36 15.33 3.24
N ALA A 226 9.32 16.10 2.16
CA ALA A 226 8.79 17.45 2.14
C ALA A 226 7.92 17.71 0.91
N LEU A 227 6.93 18.58 1.06
CA LEU A 227 6.18 19.15 -0.05
C LEU A 227 7.08 20.18 -0.77
N PRO A 228 7.30 20.01 -2.08
CA PRO A 228 8.20 20.87 -2.80
C PRO A 228 7.57 22.22 -3.17
N SER A 229 8.41 23.21 -3.42
CA SER A 229 8.06 24.46 -4.08
C SER A 229 8.76 24.57 -5.45
N GLY A 230 8.39 25.53 -6.27
CA GLY A 230 9.09 25.78 -7.55
C GLY A 230 10.58 26.05 -7.40
N GLU A 231 11.02 26.57 -6.24
CA GLU A 231 12.41 26.89 -5.91
C GLU A 231 13.19 25.69 -5.33
N THR A 232 12.53 24.57 -5.04
CA THR A 232 13.19 23.37 -4.52
C THR A 232 14.17 22.85 -5.56
N GLU A 233 15.43 22.67 -5.16
CA GLU A 233 16.50 22.12 -5.99
C GLU A 233 16.54 20.60 -5.84
N ILE A 234 16.68 19.90 -6.94
CA ILE A 234 16.76 18.44 -7.00
C ILE A 234 18.24 18.05 -6.98
N CYS A 235 18.62 17.21 -6.02
CA CYS A 235 19.97 16.70 -5.89
C CYS A 235 20.06 15.22 -6.32
N ALA A 236 21.26 14.77 -6.68
CA ALA A 236 21.51 13.35 -6.88
C ALA A 236 21.25 12.57 -5.57
N GLY A 237 20.51 11.46 -5.65
CA GLY A 237 20.10 10.68 -4.49
C GLY A 237 18.76 11.10 -3.89
N ASP A 238 18.18 12.24 -4.27
CA ASP A 238 16.82 12.58 -3.89
C ASP A 238 15.84 11.61 -4.54
N CYS A 239 14.81 11.18 -3.80
CA CYS A 239 13.72 10.41 -4.34
C CYS A 239 12.48 11.30 -4.50
N LEU A 240 11.90 11.31 -5.68
CA LEU A 240 10.78 12.16 -6.08
C LEU A 240 9.49 11.34 -6.13
N GLY A 241 8.43 11.84 -5.51
CA GLY A 241 7.07 11.37 -5.77
C GLY A 241 6.49 12.12 -6.97
N VAL A 242 6.28 11.43 -8.07
CA VAL A 242 5.93 12.04 -9.36
C VAL A 242 4.59 11.52 -9.84
N LEU A 243 3.65 12.41 -10.05
CA LEU A 243 2.36 12.12 -10.66
C LEU A 243 2.42 12.41 -12.15
N LEU A 244 2.10 11.40 -12.97
CA LEU A 244 2.10 11.48 -14.43
C LEU A 244 1.16 10.44 -15.05
N LEU A 245 1.00 10.48 -16.37
CA LEU A 245 0.31 9.41 -17.09
C LEU A 245 1.18 8.15 -17.13
N GLU A 246 0.61 6.98 -16.91
CA GLU A 246 1.34 5.70 -16.91
C GLU A 246 2.18 5.50 -18.19
N LYS A 247 1.66 5.91 -19.36
CA LYS A 247 2.38 5.81 -20.65
C LYS A 247 3.65 6.63 -20.71
N ASP A 248 3.77 7.68 -19.90
CA ASP A 248 4.87 8.66 -19.92
C ASP A 248 5.97 8.30 -18.89
N ILE A 249 5.75 7.28 -18.04
CA ILE A 249 6.71 6.81 -17.04
C ILE A 249 8.09 6.51 -17.66
N PRO A 250 8.22 5.74 -18.77
CA PRO A 250 9.53 5.42 -19.33
C PRO A 250 10.34 6.64 -19.77
N GLU A 251 9.67 7.68 -20.24
CA GLU A 251 10.34 8.92 -20.66
C GLU A 251 10.81 9.74 -19.47
N PHE A 252 9.99 9.83 -18.40
CA PHE A 252 10.36 10.51 -17.17
C PHE A 252 11.55 9.83 -16.47
N LEU A 253 11.59 8.50 -16.43
CA LEU A 253 12.71 7.74 -15.87
C LEU A 253 14.05 8.10 -16.54
N LYS A 254 14.05 8.31 -17.86
CA LYS A 254 15.26 8.75 -18.57
C LYS A 254 15.75 10.12 -18.10
N LEU A 255 14.84 11.03 -17.70
CA LEU A 255 15.22 12.33 -17.12
C LEU A 255 15.89 12.18 -15.76
N CYS A 256 15.42 11.21 -14.94
CA CYS A 256 16.01 10.87 -13.65
C CYS A 256 17.37 10.17 -13.78
N GLY A 257 17.80 9.81 -15.00
CA GLY A 257 18.99 8.99 -15.23
C GLY A 257 18.72 7.49 -15.06
N SER A 258 17.55 7.14 -14.59
CA SER A 258 17.15 5.74 -14.40
C SER A 258 16.94 5.09 -15.75
N LYS A 259 17.77 4.12 -16.06
CA LYS A 259 17.49 3.21 -17.18
C LYS A 259 16.33 2.32 -16.76
N VAL A 260 15.26 2.28 -17.56
CA VAL A 260 14.26 1.22 -17.43
C VAL A 260 15.02 -0.08 -17.66
N LYS A 261 15.43 -0.73 -16.57
CA LYS A 261 16.10 -2.02 -16.65
C LYS A 261 15.00 -3.01 -17.04
N GLU A 262 15.00 -3.45 -18.29
CA GLU A 262 14.17 -4.59 -18.69
C GLU A 262 14.62 -5.81 -17.87
N ILE A 263 13.79 -6.24 -16.93
CA ILE A 263 14.00 -7.48 -16.19
C ILE A 263 13.58 -8.63 -17.11
N LYS A 264 14.55 -9.32 -17.68
CA LYS A 264 14.33 -10.45 -18.59
C LYS A 264 14.50 -11.79 -17.91
N LYS A 265 15.44 -11.89 -16.97
CA LYS A 265 15.75 -13.13 -16.26
C LYS A 265 15.51 -12.95 -14.77
N ILE A 266 14.61 -13.74 -14.22
CA ILE A 266 14.24 -13.71 -12.80
C ILE A 266 14.48 -15.08 -12.17
N ALA A 267 15.27 -15.12 -11.12
CA ALA A 267 15.42 -16.32 -10.29
C ALA A 267 14.68 -16.13 -8.96
N ILE A 268 13.89 -17.13 -8.57
CA ILE A 268 13.18 -17.19 -7.30
C ILE A 268 13.81 -18.30 -6.47
N ILE A 269 14.39 -17.92 -5.33
CA ILE A 269 15.00 -18.85 -4.37
C ILE A 269 13.98 -19.14 -3.27
N GLY A 270 13.54 -20.40 -3.22
CA GLY A 270 12.49 -20.89 -2.36
C GLY A 270 11.17 -21.10 -3.11
N ALA A 271 10.77 -22.35 -3.29
CA ALA A 271 9.50 -22.79 -3.87
C ALA A 271 8.40 -23.01 -2.80
N GLY A 272 8.60 -22.47 -1.61
CA GLY A 272 7.61 -22.44 -0.56
C GLY A 272 6.41 -21.55 -0.93
N ARG A 273 5.49 -21.32 0.02
CA ARG A 273 4.26 -20.59 -0.25
C ARG A 273 4.49 -19.19 -0.82
N VAL A 274 5.36 -18.40 -0.20
CA VAL A 274 5.65 -17.03 -0.66
C VAL A 274 6.22 -17.07 -2.08
N GLY A 275 7.27 -17.86 -2.33
CA GLY A 275 7.89 -17.96 -3.66
C GLY A 275 6.92 -18.44 -4.73
N THR A 276 6.06 -19.41 -4.42
CA THR A 276 5.02 -19.91 -5.33
C THR A 276 4.02 -18.80 -5.68
N ILE A 277 3.51 -18.03 -4.69
CA ILE A 277 2.57 -16.93 -4.94
C ILE A 277 3.26 -15.81 -5.73
N VAL A 278 4.52 -15.50 -5.43
CA VAL A 278 5.31 -14.53 -6.19
C VAL A 278 5.41 -14.96 -7.66
N ALA A 279 5.78 -16.23 -7.90
CA ALA A 279 5.86 -16.80 -9.25
C ALA A 279 4.52 -16.68 -10.00
N GLU A 280 3.40 -17.04 -9.36
CA GLU A 280 2.05 -16.88 -9.93
C GLU A 280 1.78 -15.43 -10.36
N LYS A 281 1.98 -14.51 -9.42
CA LYS A 281 1.71 -13.07 -9.67
C LYS A 281 2.59 -12.49 -10.77
N LEU A 282 3.86 -12.89 -10.86
CA LEU A 282 4.78 -12.41 -11.89
C LEU A 282 4.48 -13.03 -13.26
N ILE A 283 4.09 -14.30 -13.30
CA ILE A 283 3.79 -15.01 -14.55
C ILE A 283 2.40 -14.60 -15.09
N GLU A 284 1.36 -14.50 -14.23
CA GLU A 284 -0.02 -14.17 -14.64
C GLU A 284 -0.20 -12.70 -15.01
N LYS A 285 0.42 -11.75 -14.29
CA LYS A 285 0.36 -10.29 -14.63
C LYS A 285 0.95 -9.95 -15.99
N LYS A 286 1.69 -10.86 -16.62
CA LYS A 286 2.23 -10.73 -17.98
C LYS A 286 1.17 -10.36 -19.02
N GLN A 287 -0.10 -10.70 -18.83
CA GLN A 287 -1.17 -10.45 -19.79
C GLN A 287 -1.77 -9.03 -19.72
N ASN A 288 -1.69 -8.31 -18.61
CA ASN A 288 -2.51 -7.11 -18.40
C ASN A 288 -1.75 -5.76 -18.26
N PHE A 289 -0.60 -5.68 -17.63
CA PHE A 289 0.03 -4.39 -17.34
C PHE A 289 1.23 -4.04 -18.24
N PHE A 290 2.25 -4.90 -18.29
CA PHE A 290 3.42 -4.66 -19.17
C PHE A 290 3.08 -4.74 -20.66
N SER A 291 2.11 -5.55 -21.05
CA SER A 291 1.66 -5.60 -22.44
C SER A 291 0.98 -4.31 -22.90
N ARG A 292 0.40 -3.50 -22.01
CA ARG A 292 -0.17 -2.19 -22.35
C ARG A 292 0.88 -1.10 -22.44
N LEU A 293 1.87 -1.08 -21.55
CA LEU A 293 2.95 -0.08 -21.54
C LEU A 293 3.98 -0.31 -22.65
N PHE A 294 4.23 -1.56 -23.04
CA PHE A 294 5.30 -1.93 -23.96
C PHE A 294 4.84 -2.66 -25.24
N LYS A 295 3.58 -2.55 -25.63
CA LYS A 295 3.04 -3.15 -26.87
C LYS A 295 3.78 -2.78 -28.17
N LYS A 296 4.83 -1.98 -28.11
CA LYS A 296 5.71 -1.66 -29.24
C LYS A 296 7.11 -2.27 -29.18
N ALA A 297 7.46 -2.97 -28.12
CA ALA A 297 8.73 -3.70 -28.03
C ALA A 297 8.45 -5.21 -28.11
N GLN A 298 8.81 -5.75 -29.26
CA GLN A 298 8.86 -7.16 -29.63
C GLN A 298 9.14 -8.14 -28.49
N ASN A 299 8.37 -9.25 -28.45
CA ASN A 299 8.76 -10.62 -28.07
C ASN A 299 9.96 -10.80 -27.12
N SER A 300 10.01 -10.18 -25.95
CA SER A 300 10.92 -10.61 -24.90
C SER A 300 10.13 -11.48 -23.92
N SER A 301 10.20 -12.80 -24.12
CA SER A 301 9.75 -13.75 -23.10
C SER A 301 10.68 -13.60 -21.89
N GLN A 302 10.15 -13.19 -20.73
CA GLN A 302 10.92 -13.24 -19.49
C GLN A 302 11.24 -14.71 -19.19
N GLU A 303 12.46 -14.99 -18.83
CA GLU A 303 12.93 -16.29 -18.41
C GLU A 303 12.81 -16.35 -16.87
N PHE A 304 12.09 -17.35 -16.38
CA PHE A 304 11.95 -17.60 -14.95
C PHE A 304 12.68 -18.87 -14.58
N CYS A 305 13.32 -18.82 -13.42
CA CYS A 305 13.94 -19.98 -12.77
C CYS A 305 13.47 -20.02 -11.31
N ILE A 306 13.12 -21.20 -10.80
CA ILE A 306 12.77 -21.45 -9.41
C ILE A 306 13.76 -22.49 -8.85
N ILE A 307 14.33 -22.20 -7.68
CA ILE A 307 15.34 -23.06 -7.05
C ILE A 307 14.87 -23.37 -5.63
N ASP A 308 14.76 -24.64 -5.30
CA ASP A 308 14.51 -25.09 -3.92
C ASP A 308 15.31 -26.37 -3.63
N ARG A 309 15.83 -26.48 -2.41
CA ARG A 309 16.55 -27.69 -1.98
C ARG A 309 15.61 -28.83 -1.58
N ASP A 310 14.35 -28.53 -1.27
CA ASP A 310 13.33 -29.54 -0.95
C ASP A 310 12.76 -30.12 -2.23
N GLU A 311 12.97 -31.43 -2.43
CA GLU A 311 12.53 -32.14 -3.63
C GLU A 311 11.01 -32.06 -3.85
N LYS A 312 10.21 -32.10 -2.78
CA LYS A 312 8.75 -32.02 -2.87
C LYS A 312 8.26 -30.65 -3.31
N LEU A 313 8.91 -29.59 -2.79
CA LEU A 313 8.58 -28.22 -3.18
C LEU A 313 9.02 -27.95 -4.62
N ALA A 314 10.21 -28.40 -5.02
CA ALA A 314 10.68 -28.27 -6.39
C ALA A 314 9.78 -29.04 -7.37
N GLN A 315 9.39 -30.28 -7.04
CA GLN A 315 8.47 -31.06 -7.86
C GLN A 315 7.11 -30.37 -8.00
N ALA A 316 6.52 -29.92 -6.89
CA ALA A 316 5.25 -29.20 -6.90
C ALA A 316 5.29 -27.91 -7.75
N ALA A 317 6.38 -27.17 -7.67
CA ALA A 317 6.59 -25.99 -8.51
C ALA A 317 6.74 -26.36 -9.99
N ASN A 318 7.46 -27.43 -10.32
CA ASN A 318 7.62 -27.89 -11.72
C ASN A 318 6.30 -28.36 -12.33
N GLU A 319 5.45 -29.02 -11.54
CA GLU A 319 4.10 -29.43 -11.99
C GLU A 319 3.18 -28.21 -12.21
N LYS A 320 3.33 -27.19 -11.38
CA LYS A 320 2.46 -26.00 -11.39
C LYS A 320 2.83 -25.01 -12.49
N PHE A 321 4.12 -24.78 -12.74
CA PHE A 321 4.61 -23.73 -13.63
C PHE A 321 5.16 -24.29 -14.93
N SER A 322 4.28 -24.53 -15.89
CA SER A 322 4.65 -25.00 -17.20
C SER A 322 5.57 -24.00 -17.95
N GLY A 323 6.74 -24.47 -18.39
CA GLY A 323 7.71 -23.64 -19.14
C GLY A 323 8.62 -22.77 -18.26
N VAL A 324 8.61 -22.98 -16.96
CA VAL A 324 9.59 -22.40 -16.00
C VAL A 324 10.67 -23.45 -15.71
N LYS A 325 11.95 -23.04 -15.65
CA LYS A 325 13.02 -23.91 -15.17
C LYS A 325 12.92 -24.08 -13.67
N VAL A 326 12.80 -25.30 -13.20
CA VAL A 326 12.79 -25.59 -11.74
C VAL A 326 13.95 -26.51 -11.39
N PHE A 327 14.77 -26.10 -10.43
CA PHE A 327 15.92 -26.84 -9.96
C PHE A 327 15.71 -27.33 -8.51
N CYS A 328 15.97 -28.61 -8.28
CA CYS A 328 16.10 -29.16 -6.95
C CYS A 328 17.58 -29.06 -6.53
N ALA A 329 17.97 -27.92 -5.96
CA ALA A 329 19.37 -27.64 -5.63
C ALA A 329 19.48 -26.68 -4.44
N ASP A 330 20.65 -26.68 -3.79
CA ASP A 330 20.98 -25.66 -2.80
C ASP A 330 21.51 -24.40 -3.51
N ALA A 331 20.80 -23.30 -3.37
CA ALA A 331 21.16 -22.03 -3.99
C ALA A 331 22.43 -21.39 -3.39
N THR A 332 23.00 -21.97 -2.33
CA THR A 332 24.31 -21.58 -1.76
C THR A 332 25.46 -22.38 -2.32
N ASP A 333 25.20 -23.39 -3.16
CA ASP A 333 26.27 -24.17 -3.83
C ASP A 333 26.84 -23.38 -5.00
N GLU A 334 28.08 -22.92 -4.85
CA GLU A 334 28.78 -22.11 -5.85
C GLU A 334 28.91 -22.83 -7.20
N ALA A 335 29.13 -24.14 -7.20
CA ALA A 335 29.28 -24.92 -8.44
C ALA A 335 27.96 -24.94 -9.23
N PHE A 336 26.83 -25.14 -8.57
CA PHE A 336 25.49 -25.07 -9.16
C PHE A 336 25.20 -23.67 -9.70
N VAL A 337 25.48 -22.62 -8.90
CA VAL A 337 25.21 -21.22 -9.26
C VAL A 337 26.03 -20.81 -10.50
N GLU A 338 27.28 -21.26 -10.62
CA GLU A 338 28.15 -21.00 -11.75
C GLU A 338 27.70 -21.80 -13.00
N GLU A 339 27.39 -23.10 -12.85
CA GLU A 339 26.96 -23.98 -13.95
C GLU A 339 25.67 -23.47 -14.61
N GLU A 340 24.66 -23.05 -13.80
CA GLU A 340 23.38 -22.53 -14.28
C GLU A 340 23.43 -21.02 -14.63
N GLY A 341 24.57 -20.37 -14.41
CA GLY A 341 24.82 -18.98 -14.77
C GLY A 341 23.90 -17.99 -14.06
N ILE A 342 23.54 -18.24 -12.80
CA ILE A 342 22.59 -17.40 -12.03
C ILE A 342 23.13 -15.97 -11.90
N GLY A 343 24.44 -15.75 -11.84
CA GLY A 343 25.05 -14.41 -11.82
C GLY A 343 24.69 -13.53 -13.03
N SER A 344 24.18 -14.11 -14.12
CA SER A 344 23.71 -13.36 -15.31
C SER A 344 22.25 -12.92 -15.25
N TYR A 345 21.54 -13.22 -14.18
CA TYR A 345 20.13 -12.86 -14.00
C TYR A 345 19.97 -11.37 -13.69
N ASP A 346 18.84 -10.81 -14.10
CA ASP A 346 18.52 -9.40 -13.86
C ASP A 346 17.98 -9.17 -12.46
N LEU A 347 17.28 -10.17 -11.91
CA LEU A 347 16.66 -10.12 -10.58
C LEU A 347 16.73 -11.48 -9.90
N VAL A 348 17.14 -11.49 -8.64
CA VAL A 348 17.00 -12.63 -7.74
C VAL A 348 16.06 -12.28 -6.59
N ILE A 349 15.12 -13.17 -6.28
CA ILE A 349 14.12 -13.01 -5.21
C ILE A 349 14.30 -14.13 -4.21
N CYS A 350 14.76 -13.81 -2.99
CA CYS A 350 15.01 -14.77 -1.93
C CYS A 350 13.81 -14.85 -0.97
N THR A 351 13.09 -15.98 -0.99
CA THR A 351 11.83 -16.20 -0.25
C THR A 351 11.85 -17.46 0.61
N THR A 352 13.02 -17.91 1.06
CA THR A 352 13.10 -19.06 1.95
C THR A 352 12.52 -18.75 3.34
N PRO A 353 12.16 -19.76 4.15
CA PRO A 353 11.73 -19.54 5.53
C PRO A 353 12.82 -18.95 6.45
N ASN A 354 14.08 -19.05 6.05
CA ASN A 354 15.20 -18.46 6.79
C ASN A 354 15.47 -17.04 6.31
N HIS A 355 14.94 -16.06 7.04
CA HIS A 355 15.01 -14.65 6.67
C HIS A 355 16.42 -14.08 6.69
N GLU A 356 17.29 -14.55 7.60
CA GLU A 356 18.68 -14.16 7.67
C GLU A 356 19.46 -14.68 6.46
N LEU A 357 19.22 -15.94 6.08
CA LEU A 357 19.80 -16.52 4.88
C LEU A 357 19.35 -15.80 3.61
N ASN A 358 18.09 -15.34 3.54
CA ASN A 358 17.61 -14.56 2.40
C ASN A 358 18.44 -13.28 2.19
N ILE A 359 18.83 -12.59 3.28
CA ILE A 359 19.67 -11.40 3.21
C ILE A 359 21.07 -11.77 2.70
N VAL A 360 21.67 -12.83 3.25
CA VAL A 360 23.01 -13.28 2.86
C VAL A 360 23.04 -13.72 1.40
N MET A 361 22.05 -14.51 0.96
CA MET A 361 21.94 -14.94 -0.44
C MET A 361 21.72 -13.75 -1.40
N ALA A 362 20.87 -12.82 -1.05
CA ALA A 362 20.66 -11.63 -1.88
C ALA A 362 21.95 -10.85 -2.09
N ALA A 363 22.73 -10.61 -1.01
CA ALA A 363 24.03 -9.95 -1.10
C ALA A 363 25.07 -10.79 -1.89
N TYR A 364 25.08 -12.10 -1.73
CA TYR A 364 25.94 -13.00 -2.49
C TYR A 364 25.65 -12.91 -3.99
N PHE A 365 24.38 -13.02 -4.39
CA PHE A 365 24.00 -12.96 -5.80
C PHE A 365 24.36 -11.61 -6.45
N GLU A 366 24.19 -10.49 -5.75
CA GLU A 366 24.65 -9.19 -6.24
C GLU A 366 26.18 -9.17 -6.42
N SER A 367 26.94 -9.78 -5.49
CA SER A 367 28.41 -9.82 -5.57
C SER A 367 28.94 -10.59 -6.76
N ILE A 368 28.19 -11.58 -7.28
CA ILE A 368 28.55 -12.39 -8.45
C ILE A 368 27.96 -11.87 -9.77
N GLY A 369 27.25 -10.74 -9.75
CA GLY A 369 26.84 -10.04 -10.97
C GLY A 369 25.34 -9.92 -11.22
N VAL A 370 24.48 -10.47 -10.35
CA VAL A 370 23.03 -10.21 -10.42
C VAL A 370 22.77 -8.72 -10.22
N LYS A 371 21.94 -8.14 -11.06
CA LYS A 371 21.77 -6.67 -11.10
C LYS A 371 20.93 -6.12 -9.97
N ASN A 372 19.93 -6.87 -9.50
CA ASN A 372 19.03 -6.47 -8.41
C ASN A 372 18.65 -7.69 -7.58
N SER A 373 18.39 -7.47 -6.31
CA SER A 373 17.89 -8.53 -5.42
C SER A 373 16.71 -8.05 -4.57
N ILE A 374 15.84 -8.99 -4.24
CA ILE A 374 14.74 -8.80 -3.28
C ILE A 374 14.87 -9.85 -2.20
N ALA A 375 14.93 -9.42 -0.94
CA ALA A 375 14.99 -10.32 0.20
C ALA A 375 13.72 -10.26 1.05
N LEU A 376 13.09 -11.42 1.29
CA LEU A 376 12.05 -11.55 2.31
C LEU A 376 12.70 -11.54 3.69
N VAL A 377 12.31 -10.59 4.54
CA VAL A 377 12.88 -10.41 5.89
C VAL A 377 11.78 -10.44 6.95
N GLN A 378 12.18 -10.66 8.21
CA GLN A 378 11.21 -10.83 9.29
C GLN A 378 10.47 -9.53 9.65
N ASN A 379 11.22 -8.42 9.76
CA ASN A 379 10.71 -7.11 10.17
C ASN A 379 11.56 -5.97 9.60
N ASN A 380 11.13 -4.73 9.83
CA ASN A 380 11.80 -3.53 9.32
C ASN A 380 13.25 -3.37 9.81
N ALA A 381 13.61 -3.82 11.04
CA ALA A 381 14.98 -3.72 11.54
C ALA A 381 15.95 -4.55 10.67
N PHE A 382 15.53 -5.75 10.28
CA PHE A 382 16.30 -6.56 9.32
C PHE A 382 16.29 -5.94 7.92
N GLY A 383 15.19 -5.29 7.53
CA GLY A 383 15.12 -4.52 6.28
C GLY A 383 16.14 -3.38 6.22
N GLU A 384 16.30 -2.64 7.33
CA GLU A 384 17.32 -1.58 7.42
C GLU A 384 18.75 -2.14 7.31
N ILE A 385 19.03 -3.29 7.94
CA ILE A 385 20.34 -3.96 7.82
C ILE A 385 20.57 -4.36 6.37
N ALA A 386 19.56 -4.97 5.73
CA ALA A 386 19.65 -5.39 4.33
C ALA A 386 19.98 -4.22 3.40
N ARG A 387 19.29 -3.08 3.56
CA ARG A 387 19.58 -1.87 2.78
C ARG A 387 20.98 -1.32 3.01
N ARG A 388 21.48 -1.34 4.25
CA ARG A 388 22.85 -0.87 4.57
C ARG A 388 23.97 -1.71 3.93
N ILE A 389 23.71 -2.98 3.66
CA ILE A 389 24.67 -3.86 2.96
C ILE A 389 24.48 -3.87 1.44
N GLY A 390 23.55 -3.06 0.92
CA GLY A 390 23.37 -2.83 -0.52
C GLY A 390 22.15 -3.47 -1.16
N ILE A 391 21.38 -4.31 -0.45
CA ILE A 391 20.18 -4.94 -1.01
C ILE A 391 19.14 -3.87 -1.32
N GLU A 392 18.72 -3.80 -2.59
CA GLU A 392 17.82 -2.75 -3.08
C GLU A 392 16.44 -2.82 -2.41
N VAL A 393 15.89 -4.02 -2.29
CA VAL A 393 14.55 -4.23 -1.72
C VAL A 393 14.56 -5.32 -0.65
N ALA A 394 14.11 -4.96 0.55
CA ALA A 394 13.84 -5.89 1.64
C ALA A 394 12.37 -5.80 2.04
N VAL A 395 11.65 -6.92 1.98
CA VAL A 395 10.20 -6.98 2.26
C VAL A 395 9.97 -7.59 3.65
N PRO A 396 9.52 -6.80 4.64
CA PRO A 396 9.33 -7.26 6.02
C PRO A 396 7.93 -7.89 6.20
N VAL A 397 7.85 -9.21 6.33
CA VAL A 397 6.59 -9.98 6.44
C VAL A 397 5.65 -9.45 7.52
N ARG A 398 6.20 -9.04 8.69
CA ARG A 398 5.35 -8.58 9.80
C ARG A 398 4.74 -7.22 9.55
N ASP A 399 5.48 -6.34 8.89
CA ASP A 399 5.05 -4.97 8.61
C ASP A 399 4.06 -4.94 7.45
N THR A 400 4.20 -5.81 6.44
CA THR A 400 3.22 -5.91 5.35
C THR A 400 1.82 -6.28 5.85
N VAL A 401 1.72 -7.10 6.90
CA VAL A 401 0.42 -7.41 7.55
C VAL A 401 -0.19 -6.16 8.18
N VAL A 402 0.61 -5.35 8.88
CA VAL A 402 0.14 -4.10 9.49
C VAL A 402 -0.31 -3.12 8.41
N ASP A 403 0.46 -2.98 7.33
CA ASP A 403 0.13 -2.12 6.20
C ASP A 403 -1.18 -2.52 5.54
N SER A 404 -1.38 -3.81 5.30
CA SER A 404 -2.62 -4.36 4.75
C SER A 404 -3.83 -4.09 5.66
N ILE A 405 -3.70 -4.36 6.97
CA ILE A 405 -4.76 -4.06 7.94
C ILE A 405 -5.09 -2.56 7.92
N MET A 406 -4.07 -1.69 7.95
CA MET A 406 -4.26 -0.23 7.91
C MET A 406 -5.00 0.21 6.65
N SER A 407 -4.71 -0.37 5.50
CA SER A 407 -5.38 -0.06 4.24
C SER A 407 -6.87 -0.43 4.28
N HIS A 408 -7.22 -1.56 4.89
CA HIS A 408 -8.61 -2.00 5.05
C HIS A 408 -9.37 -1.22 6.13
N LEU A 409 -8.72 -0.80 7.22
CA LEU A 409 -9.34 0.04 8.26
C LEU A 409 -9.72 1.42 7.72
N LYS A 410 -8.93 1.99 6.83
CA LYS A 410 -9.25 3.26 6.15
C LYS A 410 -10.51 3.20 5.27
N GLY A 411 -11.00 2.01 4.98
CA GLY A 411 -12.36 1.63 4.62
C GLY A 411 -12.91 2.11 3.28
N LYS A 412 -14.05 1.52 2.89
CA LYS A 412 -14.90 1.86 1.74
C LYS A 412 -15.42 3.32 1.71
N ALA A 413 -15.22 4.12 2.76
CA ALA A 413 -15.66 5.50 2.86
C ALA A 413 -14.59 6.53 2.45
N VAL A 414 -13.33 6.12 2.33
CA VAL A 414 -12.23 6.96 1.89
C VAL A 414 -11.70 6.40 0.58
N THR A 415 -12.37 6.73 -0.49
CA THR A 415 -11.90 6.44 -1.85
C THR A 415 -10.66 7.27 -2.20
N GLY A 416 -9.74 7.53 -1.26
CA GLY A 416 -8.61 8.36 -1.60
C GLY A 416 -7.70 8.83 -0.48
N LEU A 417 -7.63 8.20 0.69
CA LEU A 417 -6.57 8.54 1.64
C LEU A 417 -5.42 7.54 1.53
N HIS A 418 -4.32 7.98 0.95
CA HIS A 418 -3.08 7.21 0.89
C HIS A 418 -2.02 7.90 1.73
N THR A 419 -1.35 7.16 2.61
CA THR A 419 -0.18 7.66 3.33
C THR A 419 1.07 7.41 2.50
N VAL A 420 1.93 8.41 2.44
CA VAL A 420 3.25 8.34 1.81
C VAL A 420 4.31 8.42 2.91
N ASN A 421 5.35 7.61 2.82
CA ASN A 421 6.49 7.59 3.75
C ASN A 421 6.09 7.64 5.24
N ASP A 422 5.93 6.49 5.85
CA ASP A 422 5.67 6.30 7.29
C ASP A 422 4.57 7.19 7.90
N GLY A 423 3.66 7.73 7.05
CA GLY A 423 2.55 8.58 7.47
C GLY A 423 2.88 10.07 7.63
N SER A 424 4.03 10.54 7.17
CA SER A 424 4.40 11.96 7.22
C SER A 424 3.59 12.82 6.24
N LEU A 425 3.21 12.25 5.11
CA LEU A 425 2.34 12.87 4.11
C LEU A 425 1.06 12.05 3.91
N GLU A 426 -0.02 12.75 3.66
CA GLU A 426 -1.31 12.14 3.36
C GLU A 426 -1.88 12.69 2.06
N ILE A 427 -2.44 11.79 1.25
CA ILE A 427 -3.16 12.14 0.03
C ILE A 427 -4.64 12.01 0.32
N MET A 428 -5.39 13.08 0.07
CA MET A 428 -6.83 13.15 0.31
C MET A 428 -7.57 13.45 -0.98
N GLU A 429 -8.72 12.81 -1.16
CA GLU A 429 -9.70 13.15 -2.18
C GLU A 429 -10.89 13.86 -1.54
N ILE A 430 -11.17 15.09 -1.95
CA ILE A 430 -12.20 15.95 -1.35
C ILE A 430 -13.13 16.44 -2.44
N LYS A 431 -14.43 16.22 -2.25
CA LYS A 431 -15.48 16.83 -3.08
C LYS A 431 -15.83 18.21 -2.56
N ILE A 432 -15.73 19.21 -3.42
CA ILE A 432 -15.99 20.61 -3.07
C ILE A 432 -17.48 20.84 -2.91
N GLU A 433 -17.87 21.39 -1.78
CA GLU A 433 -19.26 21.81 -1.51
C GLU A 433 -19.47 23.29 -1.83
N GLU A 434 -20.75 23.72 -2.02
CA GLU A 434 -21.10 25.11 -2.30
C GLU A 434 -20.61 26.09 -1.23
N LYS A 435 -20.56 25.65 0.03
CA LYS A 435 -20.11 26.44 1.19
C LYS A 435 -18.62 26.40 1.44
N SER A 436 -17.85 25.64 0.65
CA SER A 436 -16.41 25.54 0.83
C SER A 436 -15.72 26.89 0.63
N SER A 437 -14.74 27.20 1.48
CA SER A 437 -13.98 28.47 1.41
C SER A 437 -13.14 28.62 0.14
N VAL A 438 -12.90 27.50 -0.59
CA VAL A 438 -12.16 27.48 -1.85
C VAL A 438 -13.07 27.57 -3.09
N ASN A 439 -14.39 27.45 -2.92
CA ASN A 439 -15.34 27.52 -4.03
C ASN A 439 -15.24 28.86 -4.76
N GLY A 440 -15.09 28.81 -6.06
CA GLY A 440 -14.98 30.00 -6.92
C GLY A 440 -13.58 30.60 -7.02
N LYS A 441 -12.57 30.08 -6.27
CA LYS A 441 -11.19 30.56 -6.27
C LYS A 441 -10.30 29.73 -7.19
N THR A 442 -9.19 30.32 -7.63
CA THR A 442 -8.13 29.63 -8.37
C THR A 442 -7.16 28.95 -7.41
N LEU A 443 -6.43 27.92 -7.90
CA LEU A 443 -5.41 27.26 -7.09
C LEU A 443 -4.31 28.23 -6.62
N ARG A 444 -3.98 29.25 -7.42
CA ARG A 444 -3.02 30.29 -7.05
C ARG A 444 -3.48 31.13 -5.86
N GLU A 445 -4.78 31.43 -5.78
CA GLU A 445 -5.35 32.22 -4.69
C GLU A 445 -5.42 31.46 -3.36
N ILE A 446 -5.49 30.13 -3.41
CA ILE A 446 -5.60 29.30 -2.22
C ILE A 446 -4.29 28.66 -1.80
N ALA A 447 -3.23 28.79 -2.61
CA ALA A 447 -1.94 28.11 -2.38
C ALA A 447 -1.32 28.51 -1.03
N GLU A 448 -0.89 27.49 -0.26
CA GLU A 448 -0.13 27.64 0.97
C GLU A 448 1.11 26.73 0.90
N ASN A 449 2.25 27.34 0.62
CA ASN A 449 3.50 26.61 0.44
C ASN A 449 3.84 25.76 1.68
N GLY A 450 4.20 24.52 1.44
CA GLY A 450 4.63 23.57 2.49
C GLY A 450 3.50 22.94 3.31
N LYS A 451 2.23 23.31 3.10
CA LYS A 451 1.10 22.71 3.82
C LYS A 451 0.36 21.67 3.00
N PHE A 452 0.02 22.00 1.78
CA PHE A 452 -0.64 21.08 0.85
C PHE A 452 -0.29 21.41 -0.60
N LEU A 453 -0.52 20.42 -1.48
CA LEU A 453 -0.41 20.57 -2.93
C LEU A 453 -1.59 19.84 -3.59
N VAL A 454 -2.34 20.54 -4.44
CA VAL A 454 -3.39 19.93 -5.25
C VAL A 454 -2.75 19.14 -6.40
N MET A 455 -2.95 17.84 -6.40
CA MET A 455 -2.34 16.91 -7.35
C MET A 455 -3.19 16.73 -8.59
N MET A 456 -4.48 16.49 -8.41
CA MET A 456 -5.43 16.23 -9.49
C MET A 456 -6.78 16.87 -9.20
N MET A 457 -7.53 17.10 -10.26
CA MET A 457 -8.91 17.57 -10.17
C MET A 457 -9.78 16.83 -11.19
N GLN A 458 -11.02 16.59 -10.81
CA GLN A 458 -12.10 16.14 -11.70
C GLN A 458 -13.21 17.18 -11.66
N LYS A 459 -13.62 17.68 -12.83
CA LYS A 459 -14.71 18.63 -12.92
C LYS A 459 -16.06 17.94 -12.70
N SER A 460 -16.97 18.65 -12.04
CA SER A 460 -18.33 18.18 -11.83
C SER A 460 -18.97 17.74 -13.16
N GLY A 461 -19.50 16.51 -13.18
CA GLY A 461 -20.12 15.93 -14.39
C GLY A 461 -19.17 15.33 -15.41
N THR A 462 -17.87 15.27 -15.15
CA THR A 462 -16.88 14.55 -15.96
C THR A 462 -16.35 13.32 -15.22
N GLU A 463 -15.81 12.34 -15.96
CA GLU A 463 -15.19 11.16 -15.36
C GLU A 463 -13.65 11.20 -15.41
N GLU A 464 -13.07 12.22 -16.02
CA GLU A 464 -11.62 12.31 -16.22
C GLU A 464 -10.96 13.24 -15.21
N TYR A 465 -9.92 12.70 -14.55
CA TYR A 465 -8.99 13.48 -13.73
C TYR A 465 -7.91 14.12 -14.60
N PHE A 466 -7.51 15.34 -14.23
CA PHE A 466 -6.39 16.06 -14.87
C PHE A 466 -5.49 16.73 -13.82
N ILE A 467 -4.23 16.97 -14.18
CA ILE A 467 -3.29 17.72 -13.35
C ILE A 467 -3.58 19.22 -13.52
N PRO A 468 -4.03 19.92 -12.47
CA PRO A 468 -4.43 21.31 -12.59
C PRO A 468 -3.23 22.26 -12.63
N VAL A 469 -3.48 23.47 -13.11
CA VAL A 469 -2.49 24.57 -13.11
C VAL A 469 -2.94 25.70 -12.19
N GLY A 470 -2.03 26.60 -11.79
CA GLY A 470 -2.31 27.66 -10.82
C GLY A 470 -3.54 28.53 -11.12
N ASN A 471 -3.93 28.69 -12.40
CA ASN A 471 -5.12 29.44 -12.82
C ASN A 471 -6.40 28.58 -12.89
N THR A 472 -6.29 27.27 -12.58
CA THR A 472 -7.47 26.38 -12.54
C THR A 472 -8.40 26.82 -11.43
N LYS A 473 -9.67 27.07 -11.77
CA LYS A 473 -10.71 27.48 -10.84
C LYS A 473 -11.35 26.24 -10.21
N ILE A 474 -11.60 26.29 -8.92
CA ILE A 474 -12.29 25.26 -8.17
C ILE A 474 -13.77 25.66 -8.08
N GLU A 475 -14.68 24.74 -8.36
CA GLU A 475 -16.12 24.96 -8.31
C GLU A 475 -16.82 23.89 -7.49
N ALA A 476 -18.00 24.23 -6.96
CA ALA A 476 -18.80 23.28 -6.20
C ALA A 476 -19.15 22.04 -7.06
N GLY A 477 -18.98 20.86 -6.49
CA GLY A 477 -19.16 19.58 -7.17
C GLY A 477 -17.90 19.02 -7.82
N ASP A 478 -16.80 19.82 -7.92
CA ASP A 478 -15.49 19.31 -8.35
C ASP A 478 -14.94 18.33 -7.30
N GLU A 479 -14.19 17.33 -7.74
CA GLU A 479 -13.38 16.45 -6.88
C GLU A 479 -11.92 16.86 -6.98
N VAL A 480 -11.28 17.02 -5.82
CA VAL A 480 -9.90 17.49 -5.69
C VAL A 480 -9.09 16.44 -4.96
N VAL A 481 -8.01 15.97 -5.59
CA VAL A 481 -7.01 15.11 -4.94
C VAL A 481 -5.82 15.98 -4.56
N LEU A 482 -5.49 15.99 -3.28
CA LEU A 482 -4.37 16.78 -2.76
C LEU A 482 -3.46 15.95 -1.86
N ILE A 483 -2.21 16.35 -1.74
CA ILE A 483 -1.25 15.83 -0.77
C ILE A 483 -0.92 16.92 0.24
N ASN A 484 -0.83 16.54 1.51
CA ASN A 484 -0.52 17.46 2.60
C ASN A 484 0.33 16.80 3.68
N ILE A 485 0.93 17.62 4.53
CA ILE A 485 1.60 17.13 5.74
C ILE A 485 0.52 16.63 6.71
N ALA A 486 0.69 15.44 7.29
CA ALA A 486 -0.29 14.84 8.20
C ALA A 486 -0.69 15.74 9.38
N ALA A 487 0.25 16.56 9.89
CA ALA A 487 -0.04 17.55 10.93
C ALA A 487 -1.00 18.67 10.50
N GLU A 488 -1.12 18.95 9.18
CA GLU A 488 -1.97 19.99 8.61
C GLU A 488 -3.35 19.48 8.17
N ASN A 489 -3.67 18.21 8.40
CA ASN A 489 -4.93 17.59 7.97
C ASN A 489 -6.17 18.41 8.37
N GLN A 490 -6.24 18.85 9.62
CA GLN A 490 -7.38 19.61 10.11
C GLN A 490 -7.52 20.95 9.40
N HIS A 491 -6.42 21.65 9.16
CA HIS A 491 -6.40 22.90 8.43
C HIS A 491 -6.86 22.73 6.97
N VAL A 492 -6.38 21.68 6.30
CA VAL A 492 -6.77 21.36 4.92
C VAL A 492 -8.25 21.01 4.82
N LEU A 493 -8.76 20.19 5.74
CA LEU A 493 -10.17 19.83 5.78
C LEU A 493 -11.07 21.03 6.05
N GLN A 494 -10.69 21.95 6.95
CA GLN A 494 -11.43 23.21 7.16
C GLN A 494 -11.44 24.09 5.92
N LYS A 495 -10.31 24.14 5.20
CA LYS A 495 -10.17 24.98 4.01
C LYS A 495 -10.96 24.48 2.80
N PHE A 496 -10.91 23.18 2.51
CA PHE A 496 -11.55 22.55 1.34
C PHE A 496 -12.95 22.02 1.65
N GLY A 497 -13.24 21.70 2.91
CA GLY A 497 -14.54 21.27 3.37
C GLY A 497 -15.47 22.46 3.66
N THR A 498 -16.60 22.17 4.29
CA THR A 498 -17.51 23.20 4.83
C THR A 498 -17.12 23.52 6.27
N GLU A 499 -16.90 24.80 6.58
CA GLU A 499 -16.88 25.27 7.97
C GLU A 499 -18.24 24.96 8.64
N GLN A 500 -18.20 24.37 9.80
CA GLN A 500 -19.31 24.39 10.75
C GLN A 500 -19.04 25.40 11.85
#